data_6d64dc22fd5b9e64d7d89018a8c65eb4
#
_entry.id   6d64dc22fd5b9e64d7d89018a8c65eb4
#
_cell.length_a   1.000
_cell.length_b   1.000
_cell.length_c   1.000
_cell.angle_alpha   90.00
_cell.angle_beta   90.00
_cell.angle_gamma   90.00
#
_symmetry.space_group_name_H-M   'P 1'
#
loop_
_entity.id
_entity.type
_entity.pdbx_description
1 polymer ?
#
loop_
_entity_poly.entity_id
_entity_poly.type
_entity_poly.pdbx_seq_one_letter_code
_entity_poly.pdbx_strand_id
1 'polypeptide(L)'
;MKIPCEIVVWYVLPTIRREIARELVFEHGMTQAQVARKFEVTDAAISQYLKKKRGENETIQNSERYGLFSEEIKRSAARLAAGEVDFVTEMCKLCYTVKNCGMLAEIYEQYTGYDAPRCAMADADVQRMMLRE
;
A
#
# COMPACT_ATOMS: atom_id res chain seq x y z
N MET A 1 -18.18 2.25 13.33
CA MET A 1 -17.30 3.14 12.55
C MET A 1 -15.89 2.56 12.50
N LYS A 2 -15.28 2.55 11.32
CA LYS A 2 -13.91 2.03 11.18
C LYS A 2 -12.90 3.09 11.59
N ILE A 3 -11.84 2.65 12.25
CA ILE A 3 -10.70 3.53 12.55
C ILE A 3 -9.67 3.41 11.41
N PRO A 4 -8.78 4.42 11.24
CA PRO A 4 -7.80 4.40 10.12
C PRO A 4 -6.94 3.15 10.07
N CYS A 5 -6.55 2.59 11.22
CA CYS A 5 -5.74 1.36 11.25
C CYS A 5 -6.47 0.17 10.63
N GLU A 6 -7.79 0.07 10.79
CA GLU A 6 -8.59 -0.98 10.16
C GLU A 6 -8.62 -0.81 8.65
N ILE A 7 -8.72 0.42 8.17
CA ILE A 7 -8.65 0.73 6.73
C ILE A 7 -7.30 0.25 6.17
N VAL A 8 -6.21 0.52 6.88
CA VAL A 8 -4.88 0.06 6.47
C VAL A 8 -4.83 -1.46 6.38
N VAL A 9 -5.25 -2.17 7.41
CA VAL A 9 -5.18 -3.64 7.47
C VAL A 9 -6.08 -4.29 6.42
N TRP A 10 -7.28 -3.78 6.24
CA TRP A 10 -8.27 -4.44 5.36
C TRP A 10 -8.15 -4.07 3.90
N TYR A 11 -7.64 -2.87 3.58
CA TYR A 11 -7.62 -2.38 2.20
C TYR A 11 -6.23 -2.01 1.70
N VAL A 12 -5.44 -1.28 2.48
CA VAL A 12 -4.14 -0.75 2.04
C VAL A 12 -3.09 -1.85 1.96
N LEU A 13 -2.90 -2.62 3.03
CA LEU A 13 -1.87 -3.66 3.06
C LEU A 13 -2.09 -4.74 1.99
N PRO A 14 -3.31 -5.27 1.82
CA PRO A 14 -3.54 -6.25 0.74
C PRO A 14 -3.25 -5.67 -0.64
N THR A 15 -3.58 -4.41 -0.88
CA THR A 15 -3.30 -3.76 -2.17
C THR A 15 -1.81 -3.59 -2.39
N ILE A 16 -1.05 -3.17 -1.37
CA ILE A 16 0.41 -3.05 -1.47
C ILE A 16 1.03 -4.41 -1.80
N ARG A 17 0.63 -5.47 -1.10
CA ARG A 17 1.13 -6.83 -1.37
C ARG A 17 0.84 -7.26 -2.80
N ARG A 18 -0.37 -7.01 -3.28
CA ARG A 18 -0.76 -7.33 -4.65
C ARG A 18 0.08 -6.58 -5.67
N GLU A 19 0.21 -5.28 -5.51
CA GLU A 19 0.96 -4.46 -6.46
C GLU A 19 2.44 -4.87 -6.51
N ILE A 20 3.05 -5.12 -5.36
CA ILE A 20 4.45 -5.58 -5.29
C ILE A 20 4.59 -6.97 -5.90
N ALA A 21 3.69 -7.90 -5.57
CA ALA A 21 3.75 -9.27 -6.13
C ALA A 21 3.67 -9.24 -7.65
N ARG A 22 2.79 -8.43 -8.21
CA ARG A 22 2.65 -8.29 -9.66
C ARG A 22 3.91 -7.72 -10.30
N GLU A 23 4.50 -6.69 -9.71
CA GLU A 23 5.74 -6.12 -10.21
C GLU A 23 6.89 -7.14 -10.18
N LEU A 24 7.03 -7.88 -9.07
CA LEU A 24 8.10 -8.88 -8.95
C LEU A 24 7.96 -10.01 -9.96
N VAL A 25 6.75 -10.49 -10.20
CA VAL A 25 6.53 -11.58 -11.14
C VAL A 25 6.63 -11.09 -12.59
N PHE A 26 5.90 -10.05 -12.95
CA PHE A 26 5.77 -9.64 -14.35
C PHE A 26 6.90 -8.75 -14.85
N GLU A 27 7.47 -7.89 -14.00
CA GLU A 27 8.54 -6.98 -14.42
C GLU A 27 9.93 -7.50 -14.05
N HIS A 28 10.06 -8.28 -12.98
CA HIS A 28 11.36 -8.77 -12.52
C HIS A 28 11.57 -10.27 -12.71
N GLY A 29 10.60 -10.97 -13.32
CA GLY A 29 10.74 -12.37 -13.69
C GLY A 29 10.84 -13.36 -12.52
N MET A 30 10.42 -12.97 -11.32
CA MET A 30 10.44 -13.86 -10.18
C MET A 30 9.33 -14.90 -10.25
N THR A 31 9.59 -16.10 -9.77
CA THR A 31 8.55 -17.13 -9.66
C THR A 31 7.62 -16.83 -8.49
N GLN A 32 6.41 -17.37 -8.54
CA GLN A 32 5.46 -17.22 -7.43
C GLN A 32 6.04 -17.76 -6.12
N ALA A 33 6.76 -18.89 -6.18
CA ALA A 33 7.41 -19.47 -5.01
C ALA A 33 8.48 -18.53 -4.42
N GLN A 34 9.25 -17.86 -5.26
CA GLN A 34 10.25 -16.89 -4.79
C GLN A 34 9.60 -15.70 -4.11
N VAL A 35 8.50 -15.18 -4.67
CA VAL A 35 7.75 -14.06 -4.08
C VAL A 35 7.12 -14.50 -2.75
N ALA A 36 6.53 -15.70 -2.71
CA ALA A 36 5.92 -16.24 -1.50
C ALA A 36 6.93 -16.33 -0.35
N ARG A 37 8.16 -16.76 -0.65
CA ARG A 37 9.22 -16.82 0.36
C ARG A 37 9.62 -15.43 0.87
N LYS A 38 9.71 -14.44 -0.03
CA LYS A 38 10.01 -13.05 0.39
C LYS A 38 8.94 -12.46 1.29
N PHE A 39 7.68 -12.77 1.00
CA PHE A 39 6.52 -12.26 1.75
C PHE A 39 6.20 -13.10 2.98
N GLU A 40 6.83 -14.27 3.13
CA GLU A 40 6.52 -15.24 4.19
C GLU A 40 5.05 -15.65 4.18
N VAL A 41 4.53 -15.91 2.99
CA VAL A 41 3.14 -16.35 2.76
C VAL A 41 3.14 -17.61 1.90
N THR A 42 1.96 -18.17 1.67
CA THR A 42 1.81 -19.38 0.84
C THR A 42 1.84 -19.02 -0.65
N ASP A 43 2.20 -19.99 -1.49
CA ASP A 43 2.12 -19.85 -2.95
C ASP A 43 0.69 -19.56 -3.38
N ALA A 44 -0.30 -20.15 -2.70
CA ALA A 44 -1.71 -19.90 -2.98
C ALA A 44 -2.08 -18.42 -2.76
N ALA A 45 -1.53 -17.78 -1.73
CA ALA A 45 -1.77 -16.36 -1.47
C ALA A 45 -1.24 -15.50 -2.62
N ILE A 46 -0.04 -15.79 -3.11
CA ILE A 46 0.54 -15.07 -4.25
C ILE A 46 -0.31 -15.28 -5.50
N SER A 47 -0.74 -16.52 -5.76
CA SER A 47 -1.63 -16.82 -6.88
C SER A 47 -2.91 -15.99 -6.82
N GLN A 48 -3.51 -15.82 -5.65
CA GLN A 48 -4.72 -15.01 -5.47
C GLN A 48 -4.46 -13.54 -5.78
N TYR A 49 -3.32 -12.98 -5.36
CA TYR A 49 -2.94 -11.60 -5.71
C TYR A 49 -2.79 -11.42 -7.22
N LEU A 50 -2.14 -12.35 -7.89
CA LEU A 50 -1.92 -12.27 -9.34
C LEU A 50 -3.20 -12.40 -10.15
N LYS A 51 -4.17 -13.18 -9.67
CA LYS A 51 -5.48 -13.38 -10.34
C LYS A 51 -6.51 -12.32 -10.00
N LYS A 52 -6.12 -11.25 -9.32
CA LYS A 52 -7.00 -10.15 -8.92
C LYS A 52 -8.12 -10.55 -7.97
N LYS A 53 -7.96 -11.68 -7.26
CA LYS A 53 -8.95 -12.12 -6.27
C LYS A 53 -8.68 -11.58 -4.87
N ARG A 54 -7.53 -10.95 -4.68
CA ARG A 54 -7.10 -10.45 -3.38
C ARG A 54 -6.30 -9.17 -3.59
N GLY A 55 -6.60 -8.15 -2.77
CA GLY A 55 -5.88 -6.88 -2.82
C GLY A 55 -6.30 -5.94 -3.94
N GLU A 56 -7.28 -6.31 -4.78
CA GLU A 56 -7.81 -5.39 -5.77
C GLU A 56 -8.72 -4.37 -5.07
N ASN A 57 -8.50 -3.08 -5.36
CA ASN A 57 -9.27 -2.02 -4.70
C ASN A 57 -9.43 -0.82 -5.63
N GLU A 58 -10.66 -0.63 -6.11
CA GLU A 58 -10.97 0.45 -7.05
C GLU A 58 -10.81 1.83 -6.43
N THR A 59 -11.11 1.99 -5.15
CA THR A 59 -10.94 3.26 -4.45
C THR A 59 -9.50 3.72 -4.48
N ILE A 60 -8.56 2.81 -4.24
CA ILE A 60 -7.13 3.10 -4.30
C ILE A 60 -6.71 3.38 -5.75
N GLN A 61 -7.15 2.53 -6.68
CA GLN A 61 -6.77 2.66 -8.10
C GLN A 61 -7.29 3.96 -8.72
N ASN A 62 -8.45 4.45 -8.27
CA ASN A 62 -9.05 5.68 -8.76
C ASN A 62 -8.63 6.91 -7.98
N SER A 63 -7.76 6.77 -6.98
CA SER A 63 -7.24 7.90 -6.21
C SER A 63 -6.43 8.84 -7.10
N GLU A 64 -6.55 10.13 -6.88
CA GLU A 64 -5.72 11.14 -7.54
C GLU A 64 -4.23 10.94 -7.25
N ARG A 65 -3.91 10.24 -6.17
CA ARG A 65 -2.54 9.98 -5.71
C ARG A 65 -2.01 8.62 -6.16
N TYR A 66 -2.79 7.89 -6.97
CA TYR A 66 -2.39 6.55 -7.41
C TYR A 66 -1.09 6.55 -8.22
N GLY A 67 -0.87 7.57 -9.05
CA GLY A 67 0.36 7.69 -9.83
C GLY A 67 1.61 7.72 -8.96
N LEU A 68 1.60 8.52 -7.90
CA LEU A 68 2.70 8.60 -6.94
C LEU A 68 2.87 7.26 -6.20
N PHE A 69 1.77 6.67 -5.76
CA PHE A 69 1.77 5.35 -5.10
C PHE A 69 2.36 4.27 -6.01
N SER A 70 1.93 4.22 -7.26
CA SER A 70 2.41 3.25 -8.25
C SER A 70 3.92 3.40 -8.50
N GLU A 71 4.44 4.61 -8.57
CA GLU A 71 5.88 4.86 -8.71
C GLU A 71 6.68 4.32 -7.52
N GLU A 72 6.19 4.55 -6.31
CA GLU A 72 6.84 4.03 -5.11
C GLU A 72 6.79 2.51 -5.05
N ILE A 73 5.68 1.89 -5.48
CA ILE A 73 5.58 0.44 -5.60
C ILE A 73 6.66 -0.10 -6.55
N LYS A 74 6.84 0.51 -7.71
CA LYS A 74 7.83 0.07 -8.70
C LYS A 74 9.26 0.18 -8.14
N ARG A 75 9.57 1.26 -7.46
CA ARG A 75 10.89 1.45 -6.83
C ARG A 75 11.15 0.42 -5.73
N SER A 76 10.14 0.17 -4.90
CA SER A 76 10.21 -0.82 -3.83
C SER A 76 10.41 -2.23 -4.38
N ALA A 77 9.65 -2.61 -5.41
CA ALA A 77 9.79 -3.91 -6.07
C ALA A 77 11.19 -4.09 -6.66
N ALA A 78 11.75 -3.06 -7.28
CA ALA A 78 13.11 -3.13 -7.83
C ALA A 78 14.15 -3.39 -6.74
N ARG A 79 14.03 -2.72 -5.58
CA ARG A 79 14.94 -2.95 -4.45
C ARG A 79 14.78 -4.35 -3.88
N LEU A 80 13.55 -4.85 -3.78
CA LEU A 80 13.28 -6.22 -3.31
C LEU A 80 13.83 -7.26 -4.28
N ALA A 81 13.68 -7.05 -5.58
CA ALA A 81 14.20 -7.95 -6.60
C ALA A 81 15.73 -8.00 -6.57
N ALA A 82 16.39 -6.88 -6.31
CA ALA A 82 17.84 -6.79 -6.20
C ALA A 82 18.38 -7.38 -4.88
N GLY A 83 17.51 -7.68 -3.92
CA GLY A 83 17.93 -8.21 -2.62
C GLY A 83 18.54 -7.16 -1.69
N GLU A 84 18.33 -5.88 -1.97
CA GLU A 84 18.92 -4.77 -1.20
C GLU A 84 18.21 -4.49 0.12
N VAL A 85 16.95 -4.87 0.22
CA VAL A 85 16.07 -4.54 1.35
C VAL A 85 15.20 -5.74 1.71
N ASP A 86 14.66 -5.74 2.93
CA ASP A 86 13.70 -6.76 3.35
C ASP A 86 12.27 -6.31 3.12
N PHE A 87 11.37 -7.28 3.04
CA PHE A 87 9.96 -7.06 2.74
C PHE A 87 9.26 -6.23 3.83
N VAL A 88 9.55 -6.50 5.10
CA VAL A 88 8.89 -5.80 6.22
C VAL A 88 9.21 -4.31 6.19
N THR A 89 10.47 -3.96 6.01
CA THR A 89 10.91 -2.56 5.92
C THR A 89 10.22 -1.84 4.77
N GLU A 90 10.14 -2.48 3.60
CA GLU A 90 9.50 -1.88 2.43
C GLU A 90 7.99 -1.71 2.63
N MET A 91 7.33 -2.68 3.28
CA MET A 91 5.91 -2.55 3.64
C MET A 91 5.66 -1.34 4.54
N CYS A 92 6.50 -1.15 5.54
CA CYS A 92 6.39 -0.01 6.46
C CYS A 92 6.58 1.32 5.71
N LYS A 93 7.55 1.39 4.82
CA LYS A 93 7.79 2.59 3.99
C LYS A 93 6.60 2.90 3.10
N LEU A 94 6.01 1.89 2.48
CA LEU A 94 4.86 2.07 1.59
C LEU A 94 3.61 2.48 2.37
N CYS A 95 3.38 1.93 3.55
CA CYS A 95 2.30 2.37 4.43
C CYS A 95 2.48 3.85 4.81
N TYR A 96 3.71 4.25 5.13
CA TYR A 96 4.01 5.65 5.44
C TYR A 96 3.75 6.55 4.23
N THR A 97 4.12 6.10 3.03
CA THR A 97 3.87 6.85 1.80
C THR A 97 2.37 7.05 1.56
N VAL A 98 1.57 5.99 1.75
CA VAL A 98 0.11 6.07 1.61
C VAL A 98 -0.49 7.10 2.56
N LYS A 99 -0.03 7.12 3.80
CA LYS A 99 -0.46 8.13 4.77
C LYS A 99 0.02 9.53 4.36
N ASN A 100 1.31 9.67 4.11
CA ASN A 100 1.96 10.98 4.00
C ASN A 100 1.68 11.70 2.68
N CYS A 101 1.32 11.00 1.62
CA CYS A 101 0.90 11.63 0.38
C CYS A 101 -0.57 12.09 0.40
N GLY A 102 -1.32 11.75 1.45
CA GLY A 102 -2.73 12.10 1.59
C GLY A 102 -3.70 11.02 1.12
N MET A 103 -3.22 9.91 0.58
CA MET A 103 -4.09 8.83 0.09
C MET A 103 -4.90 8.17 1.21
N LEU A 104 -4.29 7.95 2.39
CA LEU A 104 -5.01 7.31 3.49
C LEU A 104 -6.20 8.15 3.95
N ALA A 105 -6.02 9.46 4.07
CA ALA A 105 -7.12 10.37 4.41
C ALA A 105 -8.24 10.31 3.37
N GLU A 106 -7.90 10.33 2.09
CA GLU A 106 -8.85 10.23 1.00
C GLU A 106 -9.65 8.91 1.06
N ILE A 107 -8.96 7.79 1.22
CA ILE A 107 -9.59 6.47 1.31
C ILE A 107 -10.50 6.40 2.54
N TYR A 108 -10.03 6.89 3.68
CA TYR A 108 -10.81 6.90 4.92
C TYR A 108 -12.12 7.67 4.74
N GLU A 109 -12.06 8.85 4.14
CA GLU A 109 -13.23 9.68 3.93
C GLU A 109 -14.23 9.02 2.96
N GLN A 110 -13.73 8.34 1.94
CA GLN A 110 -14.60 7.61 1.01
C GLN A 110 -15.29 6.42 1.65
N TYR A 111 -14.60 5.66 2.49
CA TYR A 111 -15.18 4.48 3.13
C TYR A 111 -16.11 4.81 4.30
N THR A 112 -15.87 5.89 5.02
CA THR A 112 -16.62 6.20 6.23
C THR A 112 -17.61 7.35 6.07
N GLY A 113 -17.38 8.25 5.13
CA GLY A 113 -18.15 9.49 4.98
C GLY A 113 -17.80 10.54 6.04
N TYR A 114 -16.82 10.27 6.90
CA TYR A 114 -16.37 11.21 7.94
C TYR A 114 -15.05 11.84 7.53
N ASP A 115 -14.76 13.02 8.07
CA ASP A 115 -13.47 13.68 7.88
C ASP A 115 -12.36 12.84 8.49
N ALA A 116 -11.20 12.80 7.83
CA ALA A 116 -10.06 12.03 8.28
C ALA A 116 -9.52 12.58 9.61
N PRO A 117 -9.28 11.70 10.61
CA PRO A 117 -8.62 12.13 11.84
C PRO A 117 -7.14 12.41 11.61
N ARG A 118 -6.49 13.11 12.53
CA ARG A 118 -5.08 13.50 12.42
C ARG A 118 -4.15 12.33 12.12
N CYS A 119 -4.42 11.16 12.69
CA CYS A 119 -3.57 9.96 12.49
C CYS A 119 -3.62 9.42 11.06
N ALA A 120 -4.63 9.79 10.26
CA ALA A 120 -4.75 9.40 8.87
C ALA A 120 -4.25 10.49 7.90
N MET A 121 -3.90 11.67 8.40
CA MET A 121 -3.51 12.81 7.58
C MET A 121 -2.01 12.82 7.31
N ALA A 122 -1.62 13.45 6.19
CA ALA A 122 -0.22 13.72 5.91
C ALA A 122 0.37 14.65 6.98
N ASP A 123 1.65 14.45 7.31
CA ASP A 123 2.32 15.23 8.37
C ASP A 123 2.25 16.74 8.11
N ALA A 124 2.43 17.16 6.87
CA ALA A 124 2.34 18.59 6.50
C ALA A 124 0.95 19.17 6.77
N ASP A 125 -0.11 18.38 6.55
CA ASP A 125 -1.49 18.82 6.79
C ASP A 125 -1.78 18.92 8.30
N VAL A 126 -1.25 17.99 9.08
CA VAL A 126 -1.37 18.02 10.55
C VAL A 126 -0.69 19.29 11.10
N GLN A 127 0.51 19.59 10.62
CA GLN A 127 1.22 20.81 11.04
C GLN A 127 0.45 22.08 10.72
N ARG A 128 -0.10 22.18 9.52
CA ARG A 128 -0.92 23.33 9.12
C ARG A 128 -2.14 23.49 10.03
N MET A 129 -2.77 22.37 10.37
CA MET A 129 -3.93 22.36 11.27
C MET A 129 -3.56 22.83 12.66
N MET A 130 -2.43 22.37 13.21
CA MET A 130 -1.94 22.78 14.53
C MET A 130 -1.58 24.26 14.60
N LEU A 131 -1.07 24.84 13.53
CA LEU A 131 -0.74 26.27 13.46
C LEU A 131 -1.96 27.17 13.47
N ARG A 132 -3.14 26.65 13.13
CA ARG A 132 -4.41 27.40 13.15
C ARG A 132 -5.10 27.37 14.51
N GLU A 133 -4.70 26.47 15.37
CA GLU A 133 -5.20 26.35 16.73
C GLU A 133 -4.48 27.35 17.65
#